data_8dfc7ff91dce94058dcef450768f7be1
#
_entry.id   8dfc7ff91dce94058dcef450768f7be1
#
_cell.length_a   1.000
_cell.length_b   1.000
_cell.length_c   1.000
_cell.angle_alpha   90.00
_cell.angle_beta   90.00
_cell.angle_gamma   90.00
#
_symmetry.space_group_name_H-M   'P 1'
#
loop_
_entity.id
_entity.type
_entity.pdbx_description
1 polymer ?
#
loop_
_entity_poly.entity_id
_entity_poly.type
_entity_poly.pdbx_seq_one_letter_code
_entity_poly.pdbx_strand_id
1 'polypeptide(L)'
;IGVYGSFAAKTLANRLNAKEFRCAVDNFVQQAEMELGQYYKTKDVKGNEGVVRHIILSEVLICPECDKELSYFENGTKRNPVQFTKTITCPHCGKTHDTDTFKPALENIYDSLLKKEIVRKKREPVWVYGTTNGKNWDRKVNDEDRVLIKMLEEQEFEESDIPREICWGELHRTGYHLGITHLHQFYTKRNYTVMFKLWKLTERYPNNVREALQLLLLSYNSTHCTLMTRVVAKRNAKDFVLTGAQSGVLYISKLPVEKNILLGLKRKSIPFEEAYGLLEKCTGELIIHNSSSEKMLEKTGSIDFVFTDPPFGDFIPYAEVNQINELWLNHTTDREKEIIISPSQEKSVADYQWMLTRVFTEISRVLKPDHYAAVVFHAAKAKIWEAFEHAILDSGLAVCMTSIQGMRGLPIIPLSLIHI
;
A
#
# COMPACT_ATOMS: atom_id res chain seq x y z
N ILE A 1 -7.45 5.04 -16.26
CA ILE A 1 -6.20 5.64 -15.77
C ILE A 1 -6.24 5.78 -14.26
N GLY A 2 -5.12 5.43 -13.59
CA GLY A 2 -5.04 5.39 -12.14
C GLY A 2 -5.22 6.77 -11.51
N VAL A 3 -6.21 6.90 -10.64
CA VAL A 3 -6.50 8.14 -9.91
C VAL A 3 -5.29 8.55 -9.06
N TYR A 4 -4.72 7.61 -8.31
CA TYR A 4 -3.54 7.86 -7.47
C TYR A 4 -2.32 8.29 -8.31
N GLY A 5 -2.03 7.62 -9.42
CA GLY A 5 -0.91 7.97 -10.30
C GLY A 5 -1.07 9.37 -10.90
N SER A 6 -2.28 9.71 -11.37
CA SER A 6 -2.59 11.04 -11.88
C SER A 6 -2.46 12.12 -10.81
N PHE A 7 -2.95 11.87 -9.59
CA PHE A 7 -2.79 12.78 -8.46
C PHE A 7 -1.31 13.02 -8.14
N ALA A 8 -0.51 11.96 -8.04
CA ALA A 8 0.92 12.07 -7.75
C ALA A 8 1.66 12.88 -8.81
N ALA A 9 1.40 12.60 -10.10
CA ALA A 9 2.02 13.32 -11.20
C ALA A 9 1.64 14.81 -11.20
N LYS A 10 0.36 15.15 -11.03
CA LYS A 10 -0.12 16.54 -10.95
C LYS A 10 0.49 17.29 -9.77
N THR A 11 0.54 16.66 -8.60
CA THR A 11 1.11 17.27 -7.40
C THR A 11 2.60 17.60 -7.58
N LEU A 12 3.37 16.71 -8.19
CA LEU A 12 4.78 16.97 -8.49
C LEU A 12 4.94 18.02 -9.60
N ALA A 13 4.05 18.02 -10.60
CA ALA A 13 4.04 19.01 -11.68
C ALA A 13 3.79 20.45 -11.20
N ASN A 14 3.13 20.66 -10.07
CA ASN A 14 2.87 21.98 -9.47
C ASN A 14 4.15 22.73 -9.06
N ARG A 15 5.34 22.12 -9.20
CA ARG A 15 6.67 22.73 -9.00
C ARG A 15 6.76 23.55 -7.70
N LEU A 16 6.29 22.98 -6.60
CA LEU A 16 6.46 23.57 -5.29
C LEU A 16 7.96 23.78 -5.02
N ASN A 17 8.32 24.93 -4.44
CA ASN A 17 9.72 25.18 -4.07
C ASN A 17 10.16 24.21 -2.96
N ALA A 18 11.35 23.60 -3.11
CA ALA A 18 11.87 22.59 -2.17
C ALA A 18 11.99 23.13 -0.73
N LYS A 19 12.39 24.41 -0.56
CA LYS A 19 12.47 25.05 0.77
C LYS A 19 11.09 25.30 1.35
N GLU A 20 10.12 25.74 0.54
CA GLU A 20 8.73 25.93 0.93
C GLU A 20 8.13 24.60 1.39
N PHE A 21 8.33 23.51 0.61
CA PHE A 21 7.90 22.16 1.00
C PHE A 21 8.51 21.72 2.33
N ARG A 22 9.83 21.91 2.52
CA ARG A 22 10.50 21.57 3.79
C ARG A 22 9.90 22.34 4.97
N CYS A 23 9.73 23.64 4.85
CA CYS A 23 9.11 24.46 5.91
C CYS A 23 7.67 23.99 6.22
N ALA A 24 6.89 23.67 5.19
CA ALA A 24 5.55 23.14 5.36
C ALA A 24 5.54 21.79 6.10
N VAL A 25 6.44 20.87 5.73
CA VAL A 25 6.60 19.57 6.41
C VAL A 25 7.04 19.76 7.87
N ASP A 26 8.01 20.62 8.15
CA ASP A 26 8.47 20.86 9.52
C ASP A 26 7.33 21.39 10.40
N ASN A 27 6.56 22.36 9.90
CA ASN A 27 5.37 22.90 10.59
C ASN A 27 4.28 21.84 10.75
N PHE A 28 4.01 21.07 9.70
CA PHE A 28 3.01 20.00 9.72
C PHE A 28 3.35 18.92 10.75
N VAL A 29 4.60 18.46 10.77
CA VAL A 29 5.06 17.45 11.75
C VAL A 29 4.99 18.01 13.17
N GLN A 30 5.40 19.25 13.40
CA GLN A 30 5.32 19.89 14.72
C GLN A 30 3.88 19.95 15.22
N GLN A 31 2.93 20.41 14.39
CA GLN A 31 1.51 20.45 14.72
C GLN A 31 0.96 19.04 14.98
N ALA A 32 1.31 18.09 14.13
CA ALA A 32 0.91 16.69 14.29
C ALA A 32 1.41 16.08 15.61
N GLU A 33 2.65 16.34 16.00
CA GLU A 33 3.20 15.87 17.29
C GLU A 33 2.48 16.52 18.47
N MET A 34 2.17 17.82 18.41
CA MET A 34 1.45 18.53 19.47
C MET A 34 0.01 18.02 19.65
N GLU A 35 -0.72 17.83 18.54
CA GLU A 35 -2.14 17.45 18.57
C GLU A 35 -2.35 15.95 18.74
N LEU A 36 -1.47 15.12 18.16
CA LEU A 36 -1.66 13.67 18.01
C LEU A 36 -0.62 12.82 18.76
N GLY A 37 0.46 13.41 19.29
CA GLY A 37 1.50 12.67 19.99
C GLY A 37 0.98 11.86 21.20
N GLN A 38 -0.11 12.33 21.83
CA GLN A 38 -0.76 11.64 22.95
C GLN A 38 -1.26 10.23 22.58
N TYR A 39 -1.61 9.96 21.32
CA TYR A 39 -2.06 8.64 20.89
C TYR A 39 -0.98 7.56 21.01
N TYR A 40 0.30 7.94 21.05
CA TYR A 40 1.44 7.01 21.11
C TYR A 40 2.23 7.08 22.42
N LYS A 41 1.69 7.75 23.46
CA LYS A 41 2.31 7.72 24.80
C LYS A 41 2.28 6.32 25.38
N THR A 42 3.33 5.96 26.12
CA THR A 42 3.45 4.70 26.84
C THR A 42 4.49 4.85 27.95
N LYS A 43 4.75 3.78 28.72
CA LYS A 43 5.80 3.73 29.74
C LYS A 43 6.83 2.66 29.41
N ASP A 44 8.09 2.93 29.73
CA ASP A 44 9.17 1.95 29.63
C ASP A 44 9.08 0.88 30.75
N VAL A 45 10.04 -0.05 30.76
CA VAL A 45 10.12 -1.13 31.75
C VAL A 45 10.31 -0.63 33.20
N LYS A 46 10.70 0.64 33.37
CA LYS A 46 10.92 1.28 34.72
C LYS A 46 9.76 2.20 35.09
N GLY A 47 8.72 2.32 34.25
CA GLY A 47 7.58 3.19 34.47
C GLY A 47 7.79 4.64 34.01
N ASN A 48 8.91 4.97 33.34
CA ASN A 48 9.13 6.32 32.83
C ASN A 48 8.31 6.56 31.55
N GLU A 49 7.83 7.78 31.38
CA GLU A 49 7.11 8.17 30.16
C GLU A 49 7.98 8.00 28.91
N GLY A 50 7.38 7.45 27.89
CA GLY A 50 8.00 7.19 26.60
C GLY A 50 6.99 7.23 25.45
N VAL A 51 7.47 6.95 24.26
CA VAL A 51 6.68 6.96 23.03
C VAL A 51 6.76 5.60 22.36
N VAL A 52 5.61 5.05 21.97
CA VAL A 52 5.52 3.85 21.15
C VAL A 52 6.19 4.11 19.80
N ARG A 53 7.08 3.22 19.39
CA ARG A 53 7.62 3.16 18.02
C ARG A 53 6.76 2.24 17.14
N HIS A 54 6.43 1.09 17.68
CA HIS A 54 5.50 0.14 17.07
C HIS A 54 5.07 -0.92 18.09
N ILE A 55 3.93 -1.56 17.76
CA ILE A 55 3.38 -2.69 18.51
C ILE A 55 3.22 -3.87 17.56
N ILE A 56 3.66 -5.05 17.96
CA ILE A 56 3.35 -6.29 17.26
C ILE A 56 1.97 -6.75 17.74
N LEU A 57 1.09 -7.01 16.77
CA LEU A 57 -0.21 -7.64 17.00
C LEU A 57 -0.11 -9.12 16.63
N SER A 58 -0.81 -9.97 17.35
CA SER A 58 -0.92 -11.39 17.07
C SER A 58 -2.35 -11.76 16.71
N GLU A 59 -2.55 -12.52 15.64
CA GLU A 59 -3.81 -13.23 15.49
C GLU A 59 -3.99 -14.20 16.65
N VAL A 60 -5.21 -14.30 17.17
CA VAL A 60 -5.64 -15.33 18.11
C VAL A 60 -6.15 -16.50 17.26
N LEU A 61 -5.66 -17.69 17.58
CA LEU A 61 -5.98 -18.92 16.86
C LEU A 61 -6.84 -19.84 17.73
N ILE A 62 -7.62 -20.70 17.09
CA ILE A 62 -8.43 -21.74 17.72
C ILE A 62 -7.74 -23.09 17.50
N CYS A 63 -7.51 -23.82 18.58
CA CYS A 63 -6.96 -25.17 18.52
C CYS A 63 -7.95 -26.14 17.84
N PRO A 64 -7.54 -26.88 16.81
CA PRO A 64 -8.44 -27.82 16.11
C PRO A 64 -8.88 -29.03 16.95
N GLU A 65 -8.22 -29.27 18.10
CA GLU A 65 -8.51 -30.41 18.98
C GLU A 65 -9.39 -30.08 20.18
N CYS A 66 -9.18 -28.92 20.82
CA CYS A 66 -9.87 -28.56 22.06
C CYS A 66 -10.66 -27.25 22.00
N ASP A 67 -10.73 -26.62 20.83
CA ASP A 67 -11.45 -25.37 20.54
C ASP A 67 -11.06 -24.17 21.42
N LYS A 68 -9.94 -24.26 22.18
CA LYS A 68 -9.46 -23.14 22.99
C LYS A 68 -8.62 -22.17 22.17
N GLU A 69 -8.72 -20.90 22.53
CA GLU A 69 -7.95 -19.82 21.93
C GLU A 69 -6.49 -19.84 22.39
N LEU A 70 -5.57 -19.46 21.48
CA LEU A 70 -4.15 -19.27 21.79
C LEU A 70 -3.54 -18.17 20.90
N SER A 71 -2.51 -17.50 21.43
CA SER A 71 -1.77 -16.47 20.70
C SER A 71 -0.85 -17.10 19.66
N TYR A 72 -0.94 -16.65 18.39
CA TYR A 72 0.02 -17.09 17.37
C TYR A 72 1.45 -16.67 17.70
N PHE A 73 1.64 -15.44 18.23
CA PHE A 73 2.96 -14.96 18.59
C PHE A 73 3.63 -15.85 19.65
N GLU A 74 2.94 -16.22 20.69
CA GLU A 74 3.51 -17.00 21.80
C GLU A 74 3.77 -18.45 21.42
N ASN A 75 2.93 -19.05 20.57
CA ASN A 75 2.94 -20.48 20.28
C ASN A 75 3.51 -20.84 18.88
N GLY A 76 3.46 -19.90 17.94
CA GLY A 76 3.89 -20.08 16.54
C GLY A 76 5.20 -19.36 16.20
N THR A 77 5.88 -18.75 17.19
CA THR A 77 7.16 -18.07 16.96
C THR A 77 8.21 -18.43 17.99
N LYS A 78 9.47 -18.26 17.63
CA LYS A 78 10.62 -18.30 18.54
C LYS A 78 11.44 -17.03 18.37
N ARG A 79 12.01 -16.50 19.47
CA ARG A 79 12.85 -15.29 19.43
C ARG A 79 14.36 -15.61 19.46
N ASN A 80 14.73 -16.80 19.83
CA ASN A 80 16.13 -17.21 19.86
C ASN A 80 16.28 -18.68 19.35
N PRO A 81 16.70 -18.91 18.12
CA PRO A 81 16.77 -17.92 17.02
C PRO A 81 15.39 -17.42 16.59
N VAL A 82 15.36 -16.25 15.96
CA VAL A 82 14.11 -15.67 15.44
C VAL A 82 13.60 -16.49 14.27
N GLN A 83 12.43 -17.12 14.45
CA GLN A 83 11.80 -17.95 13.40
C GLN A 83 10.30 -18.12 13.63
N PHE A 84 9.58 -18.42 12.56
CA PHE A 84 8.21 -18.93 12.58
C PHE A 84 8.23 -20.45 12.62
N THR A 85 7.38 -21.05 13.44
CA THR A 85 7.28 -22.51 13.54
C THR A 85 6.31 -23.06 12.51
N LYS A 86 6.62 -24.22 11.95
CA LYS A 86 5.70 -24.93 11.03
C LYS A 86 4.57 -25.62 11.79
N THR A 87 4.80 -25.95 13.06
CA THR A 87 3.84 -26.60 13.92
C THR A 87 3.66 -25.80 15.21
N ILE A 88 2.47 -25.91 15.80
CA ILE A 88 2.12 -25.32 17.10
C ILE A 88 1.68 -26.45 18.04
N THR A 89 2.24 -26.45 19.24
CA THR A 89 1.75 -27.28 20.34
C THR A 89 0.77 -26.46 21.17
N CYS A 90 -0.49 -26.93 21.26
CA CYS A 90 -1.51 -26.22 22.02
C CYS A 90 -1.16 -26.24 23.50
N PRO A 91 -1.11 -25.09 24.19
CA PRO A 91 -0.79 -25.02 25.63
C PRO A 91 -1.91 -25.60 26.51
N HIS A 92 -3.10 -25.83 25.98
CA HIS A 92 -4.25 -26.29 26.73
C HIS A 92 -4.41 -27.82 26.72
N CYS A 93 -4.22 -28.46 25.54
CA CYS A 93 -4.41 -29.90 25.40
C CYS A 93 -3.13 -30.68 25.10
N GLY A 94 -1.99 -30.00 24.88
CA GLY A 94 -0.70 -30.60 24.60
C GLY A 94 -0.56 -31.23 23.20
N LYS A 95 -1.58 -31.18 22.36
CA LYS A 95 -1.52 -31.70 20.98
C LYS A 95 -0.79 -30.76 20.06
N THR A 96 -0.02 -31.33 19.14
CA THR A 96 0.75 -30.58 18.13
C THR A 96 0.14 -30.77 16.75
N HIS A 97 -0.07 -29.66 16.05
CA HIS A 97 -0.64 -29.62 14.70
C HIS A 97 0.17 -28.66 13.82
N ASP A 98 0.05 -28.83 12.50
CA ASP A 98 0.60 -27.85 11.55
C ASP A 98 -0.06 -26.48 11.76
N THR A 99 0.75 -25.43 11.67
CA THR A 99 0.30 -24.04 11.91
C THR A 99 -0.89 -23.64 11.04
N ASP A 100 -1.00 -24.20 9.83
CA ASP A 100 -2.07 -23.86 8.88
C ASP A 100 -3.41 -24.58 9.16
N THR A 101 -3.42 -25.54 10.09
CA THR A 101 -4.67 -26.20 10.53
C THR A 101 -5.44 -25.38 11.56
N PHE A 102 -4.78 -24.43 12.23
CA PHE A 102 -5.42 -23.53 13.20
C PHE A 102 -6.26 -22.49 12.48
N LYS A 103 -7.52 -22.37 12.87
CA LYS A 103 -8.42 -21.33 12.38
C LYS A 103 -8.22 -20.03 13.18
N PRO A 104 -8.39 -18.85 12.58
CA PRO A 104 -8.41 -17.61 13.36
C PRO A 104 -9.65 -17.57 14.26
N ALA A 105 -9.47 -17.12 15.50
CA ALA A 105 -10.58 -16.72 16.36
C ALA A 105 -11.24 -15.46 15.78
N LEU A 106 -12.56 -15.39 15.94
CA LEU A 106 -13.37 -14.26 15.48
C LEU A 106 -13.94 -13.51 16.69
N GLU A 107 -14.16 -12.23 16.51
CA GLU A 107 -14.82 -11.37 17.49
C GLU A 107 -15.89 -10.51 16.82
N ASN A 108 -16.98 -10.30 17.57
CA ASN A 108 -18.03 -9.35 17.20
C ASN A 108 -17.70 -8.01 17.83
N ILE A 109 -17.68 -6.97 17.03
CA ILE A 109 -17.47 -5.58 17.51
C ILE A 109 -18.50 -4.66 16.88
N TYR A 110 -18.86 -3.60 17.62
CA TYR A 110 -19.64 -2.53 17.02
C TYR A 110 -18.72 -1.58 16.28
N ASP A 111 -18.94 -1.46 14.95
CA ASP A 111 -18.24 -0.53 14.09
C ASP A 111 -18.99 0.81 14.07
N SER A 112 -18.47 1.80 14.79
CA SER A 112 -19.14 3.09 14.96
C SER A 112 -19.18 3.92 13.65
N LEU A 113 -18.29 3.68 12.69
CA LEU A 113 -18.33 4.33 11.38
C LEU A 113 -19.43 3.73 10.49
N LEU A 114 -19.60 2.41 10.56
CA LEU A 114 -20.64 1.68 9.81
C LEU A 114 -21.99 1.63 10.57
N LYS A 115 -22.00 2.00 11.85
CA LYS A 115 -23.16 1.97 12.76
C LYS A 115 -23.81 0.58 12.80
N LYS A 116 -22.98 -0.48 12.82
CA LYS A 116 -23.45 -1.87 12.86
C LYS A 116 -22.46 -2.81 13.52
N GLU A 117 -22.95 -3.95 13.98
CA GLU A 117 -22.10 -5.07 14.38
C GLU A 117 -21.39 -5.68 13.18
N ILE A 118 -20.09 -5.95 13.35
CA ILE A 118 -19.27 -6.63 12.35
C ILE A 118 -18.51 -7.79 12.98
N VAL A 119 -18.18 -8.79 12.18
CA VAL A 119 -17.30 -9.90 12.56
C VAL A 119 -15.92 -9.65 11.97
N ARG A 120 -14.90 -9.70 12.80
CA ARG A 120 -13.49 -9.60 12.34
C ARG A 120 -12.62 -10.67 12.98
N LYS A 121 -11.44 -10.87 12.45
CA LYS A 121 -10.42 -11.69 13.10
C LYS A 121 -9.99 -11.04 14.42
N LYS A 122 -9.98 -11.85 15.48
CA LYS A 122 -9.47 -11.43 16.78
C LYS A 122 -7.96 -11.27 16.76
N ARG A 123 -7.48 -10.11 17.17
CA ARG A 123 -6.06 -9.79 17.30
C ARG A 123 -5.78 -9.19 18.66
N GLU A 124 -4.62 -9.50 19.20
CA GLU A 124 -4.17 -8.94 20.48
C GLU A 124 -2.79 -8.29 20.34
N PRO A 125 -2.54 -7.18 21.06
CA PRO A 125 -1.21 -6.61 21.17
C PRO A 125 -0.34 -7.51 22.05
N VAL A 126 0.88 -7.83 21.58
CA VAL A 126 1.75 -8.81 22.28
C VAL A 126 3.11 -8.23 22.66
N TRP A 127 3.68 -7.32 21.88
CA TRP A 127 4.99 -6.76 22.12
C TRP A 127 5.06 -5.29 21.75
N VAL A 128 5.61 -4.47 22.65
CA VAL A 128 5.78 -3.02 22.46
C VAL A 128 7.25 -2.69 22.28
N TYR A 129 7.53 -1.89 21.27
CA TYR A 129 8.82 -1.24 21.05
C TYR A 129 8.66 0.26 21.26
N GLY A 130 9.43 0.84 22.13
CA GLY A 130 9.33 2.26 22.48
C GLY A 130 10.66 2.98 22.53
N THR A 131 10.58 4.26 22.85
CA THR A 131 11.72 5.14 23.10
C THR A 131 11.42 6.01 24.29
N THR A 132 12.37 6.11 25.24
CA THR A 132 12.33 7.01 26.41
C THR A 132 13.67 7.73 26.49
N ASN A 133 13.65 9.06 26.52
CA ASN A 133 14.87 9.90 26.56
C ASN A 133 15.92 9.51 25.49
N GLY A 134 15.46 9.26 24.25
CA GLY A 134 16.31 8.88 23.11
C GLY A 134 16.83 7.44 23.15
N LYS A 135 16.52 6.64 24.16
CA LYS A 135 16.93 5.23 24.28
C LYS A 135 15.80 4.31 23.86
N ASN A 136 16.10 3.40 22.94
CA ASN A 136 15.16 2.38 22.49
C ASN A 136 15.06 1.25 23.53
N TRP A 137 13.84 0.73 23.69
CA TRP A 137 13.53 -0.40 24.53
C TRP A 137 12.40 -1.24 23.91
N ASP A 138 12.24 -2.46 24.39
CA ASP A 138 11.11 -3.32 24.06
C ASP A 138 10.69 -4.15 25.28
N ARG A 139 9.41 -4.52 25.29
CA ARG A 139 8.82 -5.34 26.36
C ARG A 139 7.53 -6.02 25.89
N LYS A 140 7.09 -7.03 26.66
CA LYS A 140 5.72 -7.53 26.54
C LYS A 140 4.70 -6.43 26.80
N VAL A 141 3.56 -6.52 26.15
CA VAL A 141 2.38 -5.70 26.45
C VAL A 141 1.94 -5.95 27.88
N ASN A 142 1.69 -4.89 28.65
CA ASN A 142 1.16 -4.95 30.01
C ASN A 142 -0.32 -4.50 30.05
N ASP A 143 -0.91 -4.51 31.24
CA ASP A 143 -2.32 -4.17 31.40
C ASP A 143 -2.61 -2.69 31.13
N GLU A 144 -1.68 -1.77 31.41
CA GLU A 144 -1.83 -0.34 31.07
C GLU A 144 -1.94 -0.14 29.55
N ASP A 145 -1.10 -0.86 28.76
CA ASP A 145 -1.19 -0.81 27.29
C ASP A 145 -2.53 -1.36 26.79
N ARG A 146 -3.00 -2.47 27.39
CA ARG A 146 -4.29 -3.08 27.00
C ARG A 146 -5.46 -2.14 27.29
N VAL A 147 -5.45 -1.49 28.45
CA VAL A 147 -6.47 -0.51 28.84
C VAL A 147 -6.47 0.66 27.84
N LEU A 148 -5.29 1.22 27.53
CA LEU A 148 -5.17 2.32 26.57
C LEU A 148 -5.68 1.92 25.18
N ILE A 149 -5.28 0.76 24.69
CA ILE A 149 -5.73 0.27 23.36
C ILE A 149 -7.24 0.07 23.38
N LYS A 150 -7.80 -0.51 24.43
CA LYS A 150 -9.25 -0.70 24.56
C LYS A 150 -10.01 0.64 24.57
N MET A 151 -9.52 1.62 25.32
CA MET A 151 -10.11 2.97 25.32
C MET A 151 -10.09 3.60 23.92
N LEU A 152 -9.04 3.38 23.14
CA LEU A 152 -8.95 3.87 21.76
C LEU A 152 -9.91 3.11 20.82
N GLU A 153 -10.07 1.81 20.99
CA GLU A 153 -11.04 1.00 20.21
C GLU A 153 -12.48 1.43 20.48
N GLU A 154 -12.81 1.86 21.69
CA GLU A 154 -14.13 2.32 22.10
C GLU A 154 -14.45 3.77 21.66
N GLN A 155 -13.44 4.54 21.21
CA GLN A 155 -13.68 5.90 20.70
C GLN A 155 -14.51 5.86 19.42
N GLU A 156 -15.44 6.79 19.30
CA GLU A 156 -16.16 7.00 18.05
C GLU A 156 -15.24 7.62 16.98
N PHE A 157 -15.58 7.39 15.72
CA PHE A 157 -14.94 8.11 14.62
C PHE A 157 -15.45 9.55 14.56
N GLU A 158 -14.69 10.43 13.93
CA GLU A 158 -15.11 11.81 13.70
C GLU A 158 -16.41 11.85 12.87
N GLU A 159 -17.36 12.71 13.24
CA GLU A 159 -18.64 12.85 12.51
C GLU A 159 -18.47 13.20 11.03
N SER A 160 -17.38 13.89 10.70
CA SER A 160 -17.04 14.27 9.33
C SER A 160 -16.43 13.13 8.50
N ASP A 161 -16.15 11.97 9.12
CA ASP A 161 -15.62 10.82 8.39
C ASP A 161 -16.77 10.01 7.78
N ILE A 162 -16.48 9.43 6.62
CA ILE A 162 -17.45 8.63 5.86
C ILE A 162 -16.91 7.22 5.63
N PRO A 163 -17.79 6.20 5.64
CA PRO A 163 -17.39 4.86 5.24
C PRO A 163 -16.87 4.84 3.80
N ARG A 164 -15.73 4.21 3.58
CA ARG A 164 -15.10 4.02 2.25
C ARG A 164 -15.03 2.54 1.95
N GLU A 165 -15.95 2.07 1.13
CA GLU A 165 -16.06 0.65 0.77
C GLU A 165 -14.90 0.21 -0.13
N ILE A 166 -14.39 -1.01 0.10
CA ILE A 166 -13.41 -1.67 -0.75
C ILE A 166 -14.13 -2.50 -1.81
N CYS A 167 -13.88 -2.19 -3.06
CA CYS A 167 -14.35 -3.02 -4.17
C CYS A 167 -13.38 -4.21 -4.36
N TRP A 168 -13.73 -5.36 -3.82
CA TRP A 168 -12.91 -6.56 -3.92
C TRP A 168 -12.97 -7.22 -5.30
N GLY A 169 -11.87 -7.89 -5.68
CA GLY A 169 -11.71 -8.62 -6.92
C GLY A 169 -10.62 -9.70 -6.79
N GLU A 170 -9.59 -9.62 -7.61
CA GLU A 170 -8.51 -10.62 -7.70
C GLU A 170 -7.66 -10.75 -6.43
N LEU A 171 -7.59 -9.71 -5.61
CA LEU A 171 -6.75 -9.70 -4.40
C LEU A 171 -7.48 -10.20 -3.16
N HIS A 172 -8.81 -10.38 -3.21
CA HIS A 172 -9.53 -10.90 -2.06
C HIS A 172 -9.09 -12.32 -1.71
N ARG A 173 -8.79 -12.54 -0.44
CA ARG A 173 -8.51 -13.86 0.14
C ARG A 173 -9.19 -13.96 1.50
N THR A 174 -10.19 -14.81 1.63
CA THR A 174 -10.92 -15.02 2.89
C THR A 174 -9.99 -15.33 4.06
N GLY A 175 -8.87 -16.02 3.80
CA GLY A 175 -7.90 -16.38 4.82
C GLY A 175 -7.32 -15.18 5.60
N TYR A 176 -7.13 -14.01 5.00
CA TYR A 176 -6.59 -12.82 5.68
C TYR A 176 -7.40 -11.54 5.53
N HIS A 177 -8.45 -11.53 4.68
CA HIS A 177 -9.34 -10.37 4.54
C HIS A 177 -10.71 -10.55 5.20
N LEU A 178 -10.90 -11.63 5.98
CA LEU A 178 -12.15 -11.88 6.66
C LEU A 178 -12.55 -10.68 7.52
N GLY A 179 -13.76 -10.16 7.30
CA GLY A 179 -14.30 -8.99 8.00
C GLY A 179 -13.82 -7.64 7.48
N ILE A 180 -13.01 -7.60 6.40
CA ILE A 180 -12.56 -6.35 5.79
C ILE A 180 -13.41 -6.05 4.57
N THR A 181 -14.24 -5.01 4.68
CA THR A 181 -15.10 -4.49 3.63
C THR A 181 -14.88 -3.00 3.35
N HIS A 182 -14.23 -2.30 4.27
CA HIS A 182 -14.01 -0.85 4.18
C HIS A 182 -12.57 -0.48 4.52
N LEU A 183 -12.14 0.67 4.03
CA LEU A 183 -10.76 1.18 4.15
C LEU A 183 -10.26 1.22 5.59
N HIS A 184 -11.05 1.74 6.54
CA HIS A 184 -10.65 1.88 7.94
C HIS A 184 -10.29 0.53 8.60
N GLN A 185 -10.83 -0.58 8.11
CA GLN A 185 -10.58 -1.92 8.63
C GLN A 185 -9.20 -2.49 8.22
N PHE A 186 -8.48 -1.81 7.33
CA PHE A 186 -7.06 -2.08 7.07
C PHE A 186 -6.11 -1.50 8.12
N TYR A 187 -6.63 -0.76 9.08
CA TYR A 187 -5.85 -0.09 10.13
C TYR A 187 -6.23 -0.62 11.51
N THR A 188 -5.40 -0.33 12.51
CA THR A 188 -5.89 -0.26 13.89
C THR A 188 -6.74 1.01 14.04
N LYS A 189 -7.64 1.02 15.00
CA LYS A 189 -8.46 2.22 15.30
C LYS A 189 -7.58 3.46 15.52
N ARG A 190 -6.50 3.31 16.31
CA ARG A 190 -5.52 4.37 16.57
C ARG A 190 -4.92 4.93 15.29
N ASN A 191 -4.37 4.06 14.44
CA ASN A 191 -3.69 4.50 13.22
C ASN A 191 -4.65 5.11 12.21
N TYR A 192 -5.87 4.58 12.09
CA TYR A 192 -6.87 5.20 11.23
C TYR A 192 -7.26 6.59 11.74
N THR A 193 -7.54 6.73 13.05
CA THR A 193 -7.88 8.03 13.66
C THR A 193 -6.74 9.04 13.46
N VAL A 194 -5.49 8.65 13.71
CA VAL A 194 -4.33 9.53 13.48
C VAL A 194 -4.19 9.91 12.01
N MET A 195 -4.33 8.94 11.10
CA MET A 195 -4.25 9.22 9.66
C MET A 195 -5.36 10.16 9.19
N PHE A 196 -6.59 9.98 9.68
CA PHE A 196 -7.71 10.87 9.38
C PHE A 196 -7.45 12.29 9.89
N LYS A 197 -6.98 12.44 11.13
CA LYS A 197 -6.63 13.75 11.70
C LYS A 197 -5.45 14.40 10.97
N LEU A 198 -4.44 13.64 10.55
CA LEU A 198 -3.36 14.14 9.69
C LEU A 198 -3.89 14.61 8.35
N TRP A 199 -4.82 13.87 7.73
CA TRP A 199 -5.46 14.26 6.48
C TRP A 199 -6.20 15.59 6.64
N LYS A 200 -6.99 15.75 7.70
CA LYS A 200 -7.67 16.99 8.05
C LYS A 200 -6.70 18.15 8.33
N LEU A 201 -5.59 17.87 8.99
CA LEU A 201 -4.55 18.87 9.26
C LEU A 201 -3.98 19.46 7.95
N THR A 202 -3.92 18.70 6.86
CA THR A 202 -3.47 19.22 5.57
C THR A 202 -4.39 20.31 5.02
N GLU A 203 -5.67 20.33 5.40
CA GLU A 203 -6.65 21.32 4.94
C GLU A 203 -6.33 22.75 5.42
N ARG A 204 -5.46 22.91 6.42
CA ARG A 204 -4.98 24.21 6.93
C ARG A 204 -3.94 24.89 6.01
N TYR A 205 -3.51 24.19 4.96
CA TYR A 205 -2.46 24.65 4.04
C TYR A 205 -3.03 25.06 2.69
N PRO A 206 -2.35 25.98 1.93
CA PRO A 206 -2.72 26.31 0.55
C PRO A 206 -2.76 25.06 -0.34
N ASN A 207 -3.56 25.09 -1.41
CA ASN A 207 -3.85 23.92 -2.23
C ASN A 207 -2.63 23.16 -2.72
N ASN A 208 -1.60 23.84 -3.24
CA ASN A 208 -0.37 23.22 -3.73
C ASN A 208 0.41 22.51 -2.62
N VAL A 209 0.52 23.12 -1.44
CA VAL A 209 1.15 22.55 -0.26
C VAL A 209 0.32 21.41 0.31
N ARG A 210 -1.01 21.59 0.38
CA ARG A 210 -1.96 20.56 0.85
C ARG A 210 -1.83 19.29 0.03
N GLU A 211 -1.86 19.38 -1.30
CA GLU A 211 -1.72 18.24 -2.19
C GLU A 211 -0.36 17.54 -1.99
N ALA A 212 0.72 18.30 -1.82
CA ALA A 212 2.05 17.76 -1.54
C ALA A 212 2.12 17.02 -0.21
N LEU A 213 1.50 17.54 0.86
CA LEU A 213 1.39 16.87 2.16
C LEU A 213 0.48 15.63 2.08
N GLN A 214 -0.62 15.70 1.34
CA GLN A 214 -1.49 14.54 1.09
C GLN A 214 -0.74 13.45 0.32
N LEU A 215 0.02 13.80 -0.71
CA LEU A 215 0.84 12.84 -1.44
C LEU A 215 1.91 12.22 -0.54
N LEU A 216 2.55 13.00 0.34
CA LEU A 216 3.47 12.48 1.35
C LEU A 216 2.77 11.44 2.24
N LEU A 217 1.57 11.73 2.77
CA LEU A 217 0.78 10.80 3.59
C LEU A 217 0.45 9.53 2.81
N LEU A 218 -0.04 9.63 1.58
CA LEU A 218 -0.38 8.47 0.74
C LEU A 218 0.85 7.60 0.40
N SER A 219 2.01 8.21 0.15
CA SER A 219 3.26 7.47 -0.09
C SER A 219 3.73 6.67 1.13
N TYR A 220 3.27 7.05 2.31
CA TYR A 220 3.57 6.44 3.60
C TYR A 220 2.49 5.45 4.05
N ASN A 221 1.28 5.59 3.53
CA ASN A 221 0.06 4.93 3.96
C ASN A 221 0.16 3.39 3.99
N SER A 222 0.26 2.74 2.83
CA SER A 222 0.23 1.28 2.74
C SER A 222 1.37 0.59 3.49
N THR A 223 2.55 1.23 3.55
CA THR A 223 3.77 0.65 4.11
C THR A 223 3.97 0.91 5.60
N HIS A 224 3.25 1.87 6.20
CA HIS A 224 3.49 2.28 7.60
C HIS A 224 2.22 2.45 8.41
N CYS A 225 1.08 2.78 7.80
CA CYS A 225 -0.13 3.10 8.55
C CYS A 225 -1.06 1.90 8.72
N THR A 226 -1.02 0.94 7.79
CA THR A 226 -1.94 -0.18 7.72
C THR A 226 -1.42 -1.45 8.41
N LEU A 227 -2.33 -2.39 8.66
CA LEU A 227 -2.05 -3.76 9.14
C LEU A 227 -1.26 -4.62 8.13
N MET A 228 -1.00 -4.11 6.92
CA MET A 228 -0.14 -4.79 5.94
C MET A 228 1.34 -4.71 6.31
N THR A 229 1.72 -3.81 7.22
CA THR A 229 3.04 -3.84 7.87
C THR A 229 3.13 -5.06 8.77
N ARG A 230 4.24 -5.80 8.68
CA ARG A 230 4.42 -7.06 9.39
C ARG A 230 5.85 -7.29 9.85
N VAL A 231 6.04 -8.27 10.70
CA VAL A 231 7.36 -8.80 11.06
C VAL A 231 7.74 -9.97 10.17
N VAL A 232 9.03 -10.09 9.91
CA VAL A 232 9.63 -11.24 9.21
C VAL A 232 10.85 -11.76 10.01
N ALA A 233 11.08 -13.05 9.94
CA ALA A 233 12.31 -13.67 10.45
C ALA A 233 13.39 -13.59 9.36
N LYS A 234 14.53 -12.98 9.67
CA LYS A 234 15.71 -13.00 8.79
C LYS A 234 16.82 -13.82 9.44
N ARG A 235 17.56 -14.56 8.62
CA ARG A 235 18.72 -15.32 9.08
C ARG A 235 19.71 -14.39 9.79
N ASN A 236 20.18 -14.80 10.97
CA ASN A 236 21.12 -14.06 11.82
C ASN A 236 20.56 -12.73 12.42
N ALA A 237 19.27 -12.45 12.30
CA ALA A 237 18.68 -11.32 13.00
C ALA A 237 18.54 -11.65 14.50
N LYS A 238 18.84 -10.66 15.35
CA LYS A 238 18.67 -10.76 16.81
C LYS A 238 17.21 -10.65 17.23
N ASP A 239 16.36 -10.05 16.40
CA ASP A 239 14.94 -9.88 16.62
C ASP A 239 14.19 -9.89 15.29
N PHE A 240 12.84 -9.89 15.33
CA PHE A 240 12.01 -9.75 14.16
C PHE A 240 12.31 -8.46 13.40
N VAL A 241 12.34 -8.55 12.07
CA VAL A 241 12.58 -7.40 11.21
C VAL A 241 11.26 -6.89 10.66
N LEU A 242 11.04 -5.58 10.78
CA LEU A 242 9.85 -4.95 10.22
C LEU A 242 9.95 -4.87 8.69
N THR A 243 8.86 -5.20 8.03
CA THR A 243 8.68 -4.98 6.59
C THR A 243 7.33 -4.33 6.31
N GLY A 244 7.28 -3.46 5.32
CA GLY A 244 6.03 -2.82 4.88
C GLY A 244 5.14 -3.76 4.08
N ALA A 245 4.11 -3.19 3.44
CA ALA A 245 3.22 -3.90 2.55
C ALA A 245 4.00 -4.60 1.42
N GLN A 246 3.53 -5.76 1.02
CA GLN A 246 4.06 -6.47 -0.14
C GLN A 246 3.51 -5.83 -1.40
N SER A 247 4.36 -5.61 -2.40
CA SER A 247 3.96 -5.02 -3.68
C SER A 247 2.94 -5.90 -4.41
N GLY A 248 1.96 -5.27 -5.03
CA GLY A 248 0.96 -5.92 -5.88
C GLY A 248 -0.12 -6.72 -5.15
N VAL A 249 -0.14 -6.73 -3.80
CA VAL A 249 -1.14 -7.45 -3.00
C VAL A 249 -1.55 -6.67 -1.75
N LEU A 250 -2.72 -6.97 -1.21
CA LEU A 250 -3.25 -6.37 0.03
C LEU A 250 -3.09 -7.33 1.23
N TYR A 251 -1.94 -7.94 1.38
CA TYR A 251 -1.68 -9.01 2.33
C TYR A 251 -1.55 -8.53 3.78
N ILE A 252 -2.35 -9.09 4.67
CA ILE A 252 -2.26 -8.93 6.12
C ILE A 252 -1.79 -10.25 6.74
N SER A 253 -0.65 -10.23 7.42
CA SER A 253 -0.06 -11.42 8.05
C SER A 253 -0.73 -11.77 9.38
N LYS A 254 -0.39 -12.96 9.93
CA LYS A 254 -0.78 -13.36 11.28
C LYS A 254 -0.14 -12.47 12.39
N LEU A 255 0.95 -11.75 12.04
CA LEU A 255 1.64 -10.78 12.92
C LEU A 255 1.76 -9.42 12.26
N PRO A 256 0.65 -8.68 12.13
CA PRO A 256 0.71 -7.31 11.66
C PRO A 256 1.35 -6.40 12.70
N VAL A 257 1.82 -5.25 12.25
CA VAL A 257 2.50 -4.28 13.10
C VAL A 257 1.81 -2.93 13.01
N GLU A 258 1.44 -2.40 14.16
CA GLU A 258 1.01 -1.02 14.29
C GLU A 258 2.23 -0.13 14.53
N LYS A 259 2.60 0.70 13.56
CA LYS A 259 3.68 1.68 13.71
C LYS A 259 3.15 3.02 14.17
N ASN A 260 3.98 3.76 14.92
CA ASN A 260 3.73 5.17 15.15
C ASN A 260 3.92 5.95 13.83
N ILE A 261 2.83 6.48 13.31
CA ILE A 261 2.80 7.18 12.02
C ILE A 261 3.66 8.46 12.08
N LEU A 262 3.66 9.17 13.21
CA LEU A 262 4.31 10.48 13.34
C LEU A 262 5.84 10.38 13.18
N LEU A 263 6.47 9.33 13.72
CA LEU A 263 7.93 9.18 13.74
C LEU A 263 8.60 9.07 12.37
N GLY A 264 7.88 8.76 11.32
CA GLY A 264 8.45 8.51 10.00
C GLY A 264 8.23 9.63 8.98
N LEU A 265 7.33 10.56 9.25
CA LEU A 265 6.90 11.58 8.28
C LEU A 265 8.05 12.45 7.78
N LYS A 266 8.84 13.02 8.69
CA LYS A 266 9.98 13.88 8.34
C LYS A 266 11.03 13.14 7.48
N ARG A 267 11.36 11.90 7.83
CA ARG A 267 12.29 11.08 7.04
C ARG A 267 11.71 10.76 5.66
N LYS A 268 10.41 10.49 5.58
CA LYS A 268 9.72 10.15 4.33
C LYS A 268 9.61 11.35 3.38
N SER A 269 9.68 12.58 3.88
CA SER A 269 9.62 13.79 3.06
C SER A 269 10.93 14.09 2.30
N ILE A 270 12.07 13.52 2.71
CA ILE A 270 13.37 13.80 2.09
C ILE A 270 13.39 13.55 0.57
N PRO A 271 12.93 12.37 0.05
CA PRO A 271 12.89 12.15 -1.40
C PRO A 271 11.97 13.12 -2.15
N PHE A 272 10.91 13.63 -1.49
CA PHE A 272 10.03 14.63 -2.09
C PHE A 272 10.72 15.97 -2.23
N GLU A 273 11.46 16.40 -1.20
CA GLU A 273 12.26 17.62 -1.25
C GLU A 273 13.32 17.53 -2.36
N GLU A 274 14.01 16.40 -2.46
CA GLU A 274 14.97 16.14 -3.54
C GLU A 274 14.30 16.22 -4.91
N ALA A 275 13.12 15.63 -5.07
CA ALA A 275 12.34 15.66 -6.31
C ALA A 275 11.95 17.10 -6.68
N TYR A 276 11.43 17.88 -5.74
CA TYR A 276 11.11 19.30 -5.98
C TYR A 276 12.36 20.10 -6.36
N GLY A 277 13.50 19.88 -5.68
CA GLY A 277 14.78 20.54 -6.02
C GLY A 277 15.32 20.19 -7.42
N LEU A 278 14.98 19.01 -7.95
CA LEU A 278 15.28 18.64 -9.33
C LEU A 278 14.31 19.33 -10.31
N LEU A 279 13.01 19.33 -9.99
CA LEU A 279 11.97 19.93 -10.84
C LEU A 279 12.10 21.44 -10.98
N GLU A 280 12.61 22.16 -9.96
CA GLU A 280 12.92 23.59 -10.04
C GLU A 280 13.90 23.93 -11.17
N LYS A 281 14.78 23.00 -11.51
CA LYS A 281 15.79 23.17 -12.58
C LYS A 281 15.27 22.86 -13.97
N CYS A 282 14.09 22.27 -14.06
CA CYS A 282 13.49 21.87 -15.33
C CYS A 282 12.75 23.06 -15.96
N THR A 283 13.05 23.35 -17.24
CA THR A 283 12.44 24.43 -18.01
C THR A 283 11.31 23.94 -18.94
N GLY A 284 11.22 22.61 -19.16
CA GLY A 284 10.19 22.02 -20.02
C GLY A 284 8.78 22.20 -19.46
N GLU A 285 7.79 22.20 -20.33
CA GLU A 285 6.39 22.17 -19.97
C GLU A 285 5.93 20.73 -19.71
N LEU A 286 5.10 20.52 -18.70
CA LEU A 286 4.55 19.22 -18.36
C LEU A 286 3.02 19.30 -18.40
N ILE A 287 2.41 18.53 -19.29
CA ILE A 287 0.97 18.40 -19.44
C ILE A 287 0.55 17.01 -18.96
N ILE A 288 -0.40 16.95 -18.02
CA ILE A 288 -0.90 15.70 -17.45
C ILE A 288 -2.38 15.56 -17.73
N HIS A 289 -2.72 14.55 -18.52
CA HIS A 289 -4.10 14.19 -18.81
C HIS A 289 -4.55 13.01 -17.92
N ASN A 290 -5.70 13.15 -17.28
CA ASN A 290 -6.39 12.04 -16.63
C ASN A 290 -7.47 11.49 -17.59
N SER A 291 -7.04 10.83 -18.64
CA SER A 291 -7.90 10.30 -19.71
C SER A 291 -7.43 8.91 -20.16
N SER A 292 -8.26 8.19 -20.92
CA SER A 292 -7.86 6.90 -21.48
C SER A 292 -6.80 7.08 -22.57
N SER A 293 -5.76 6.25 -22.56
CA SER A 293 -4.77 6.19 -23.63
C SER A 293 -5.33 5.62 -24.94
N GLU A 294 -6.55 5.08 -24.92
CA GLU A 294 -7.26 4.66 -26.15
C GLU A 294 -7.74 5.83 -27.01
N LYS A 295 -7.72 7.05 -26.45
CA LYS A 295 -8.07 8.29 -27.16
C LYS A 295 -7.26 9.43 -26.59
N MET A 296 -6.12 9.71 -27.19
CA MET A 296 -5.23 10.79 -26.79
C MET A 296 -5.70 12.13 -27.34
N LEU A 297 -5.41 13.21 -26.62
CA LEU A 297 -5.79 14.57 -27.01
C LEU A 297 -4.84 15.18 -28.04
N GLU A 298 -3.67 14.59 -28.21
CA GLU A 298 -2.61 15.02 -29.12
C GLU A 298 -3.06 14.84 -30.59
N LYS A 299 -2.59 15.76 -31.44
CA LYS A 299 -2.88 15.72 -32.87
C LYS A 299 -2.12 14.55 -33.52
N THR A 300 -2.68 14.05 -34.65
CA THR A 300 -2.01 13.06 -35.48
C THR A 300 -0.63 13.56 -35.91
N GLY A 301 0.39 12.71 -35.77
CA GLY A 301 1.75 12.99 -36.19
C GLY A 301 2.39 14.18 -35.44
N SER A 302 2.08 14.39 -34.17
CA SER A 302 2.60 15.53 -33.38
C SER A 302 3.65 15.15 -32.35
N ILE A 303 3.77 13.87 -32.01
CA ILE A 303 4.67 13.38 -30.94
C ILE A 303 5.97 12.85 -31.53
N ASP A 304 7.09 13.28 -30.98
CA ASP A 304 8.43 12.86 -31.45
C ASP A 304 8.86 11.51 -30.84
N PHE A 305 8.41 11.19 -29.62
CA PHE A 305 8.80 9.96 -28.94
C PHE A 305 7.76 9.54 -27.90
N VAL A 306 7.48 8.25 -27.84
CA VAL A 306 6.62 7.64 -26.81
C VAL A 306 7.45 6.70 -25.95
N PHE A 307 7.31 6.81 -24.62
CA PHE A 307 7.80 5.80 -23.68
C PHE A 307 6.63 5.28 -22.84
N THR A 308 6.43 3.97 -22.85
CA THR A 308 5.31 3.35 -22.10
C THR A 308 5.70 2.02 -21.48
N ASP A 309 5.10 1.76 -20.33
CA ASP A 309 5.18 0.51 -19.56
C ASP A 309 3.73 0.03 -19.36
N PRO A 310 3.15 -0.72 -20.34
CA PRO A 310 1.76 -1.15 -20.26
C PRO A 310 1.57 -2.25 -19.21
N PRO A 311 0.34 -2.47 -18.71
CA PRO A 311 0.06 -3.53 -17.74
C PRO A 311 0.43 -4.93 -18.26
N PHE A 312 1.00 -5.77 -17.39
CA PHE A 312 1.55 -7.11 -17.72
C PHE A 312 0.51 -8.24 -17.63
N GLY A 313 -0.62 -8.08 -18.30
CA GLY A 313 -1.66 -9.10 -18.34
C GLY A 313 -2.38 -9.29 -17.00
N ASP A 314 -2.18 -10.45 -16.35
CA ASP A 314 -2.82 -10.82 -15.07
C ASP A 314 -1.92 -10.61 -13.83
N PHE A 315 -0.84 -9.82 -13.96
CA PHE A 315 0.19 -9.76 -12.91
C PHE A 315 -0.21 -8.87 -11.72
N ILE A 316 -0.69 -7.66 -11.95
CA ILE A 316 -1.11 -6.72 -10.89
C ILE A 316 -2.45 -6.08 -11.24
N PRO A 317 -3.50 -6.27 -10.44
CA PRO A 317 -4.76 -5.52 -10.56
C PRO A 317 -4.59 -4.12 -9.94
N TYR A 318 -4.10 -3.17 -10.76
CA TYR A 318 -3.73 -1.83 -10.28
C TYR A 318 -4.90 -1.05 -9.68
N ALA A 319 -6.09 -1.15 -10.27
CA ALA A 319 -7.29 -0.50 -9.74
C ALA A 319 -7.65 -1.02 -8.35
N GLU A 320 -7.42 -2.32 -8.08
CA GLU A 320 -7.71 -2.92 -6.77
C GLU A 320 -6.65 -2.58 -5.72
N VAL A 321 -5.35 -2.68 -6.08
CA VAL A 321 -4.25 -2.33 -5.16
C VAL A 321 -4.29 -0.87 -4.73
N ASN A 322 -4.55 0.02 -5.68
CA ASN A 322 -4.50 1.47 -5.45
C ASN A 322 -5.65 2.00 -4.60
N GLN A 323 -6.74 1.24 -4.41
CA GLN A 323 -7.88 1.64 -3.57
C GLN A 323 -7.45 2.10 -2.17
N ILE A 324 -6.41 1.47 -1.59
CA ILE A 324 -5.89 1.86 -0.26
C ILE A 324 -5.47 3.34 -0.21
N ASN A 325 -5.04 3.92 -1.33
CA ASN A 325 -4.70 5.34 -1.45
C ASN A 325 -5.82 6.16 -2.09
N GLU A 326 -6.46 5.62 -3.11
CA GLU A 326 -7.48 6.33 -3.89
C GLU A 326 -8.74 6.66 -3.07
N LEU A 327 -9.12 5.80 -2.13
CA LEU A 327 -10.24 6.04 -1.23
C LEU A 327 -10.02 7.23 -0.29
N TRP A 328 -8.77 7.61 0.00
CA TRP A 328 -8.47 8.89 0.68
C TRP A 328 -8.70 10.10 -0.20
N LEU A 329 -8.60 9.93 -1.53
CA LEU A 329 -8.88 10.98 -2.51
C LEU A 329 -10.39 11.06 -2.87
N ASN A 330 -11.23 10.21 -2.25
CA ASN A 330 -12.66 10.04 -2.53
C ASN A 330 -12.99 9.70 -4.01
N HIS A 331 -12.05 9.14 -4.72
CA HIS A 331 -12.18 8.67 -6.10
C HIS A 331 -11.43 7.37 -6.25
N THR A 332 -11.92 6.48 -7.11
CA THR A 332 -11.25 5.21 -7.44
C THR A 332 -11.08 5.09 -8.95
N THR A 333 -10.06 4.35 -9.34
CA THR A 333 -9.82 4.02 -10.74
C THR A 333 -10.97 3.21 -11.30
N ASP A 334 -11.44 3.60 -12.50
CA ASP A 334 -12.51 2.89 -13.22
C ASP A 334 -11.98 1.53 -13.70
N ARG A 335 -12.50 0.47 -13.08
CA ARG A 335 -12.09 -0.92 -13.37
C ARG A 335 -12.50 -1.38 -14.75
N GLU A 336 -13.57 -0.86 -15.32
CA GLU A 336 -14.01 -1.22 -16.67
C GLU A 336 -12.95 -0.81 -17.73
N LYS A 337 -12.25 0.31 -17.47
CA LYS A 337 -11.20 0.85 -18.35
C LYS A 337 -9.80 0.33 -18.02
N GLU A 338 -9.65 -0.48 -16.99
CA GLU A 338 -8.36 -1.08 -16.67
C GLU A 338 -8.00 -2.15 -17.70
N ILE A 339 -6.83 -2.02 -18.32
CA ILE A 339 -6.29 -3.02 -19.26
C ILE A 339 -5.65 -4.14 -18.43
N ILE A 340 -6.39 -5.23 -18.26
CA ILE A 340 -5.99 -6.37 -17.43
C ILE A 340 -6.68 -7.66 -17.92
N ILE A 341 -6.08 -8.80 -17.60
CA ILE A 341 -6.74 -10.10 -17.67
C ILE A 341 -7.24 -10.41 -16.27
N SER A 342 -8.56 -10.40 -16.06
CA SER A 342 -9.16 -10.53 -14.74
C SER A 342 -10.51 -11.24 -14.79
N PRO A 343 -10.63 -12.45 -14.24
CA PRO A 343 -11.91 -13.13 -14.11
C PRO A 343 -12.97 -12.34 -13.35
N SER A 344 -12.56 -11.62 -12.29
CA SER A 344 -13.49 -10.81 -11.48
C SER A 344 -14.03 -9.57 -12.21
N GLN A 345 -13.39 -9.17 -13.30
CA GLN A 345 -13.80 -8.09 -14.21
C GLN A 345 -14.34 -8.64 -15.55
N GLU A 346 -14.51 -9.96 -15.66
CA GLU A 346 -14.96 -10.65 -16.89
C GLU A 346 -14.08 -10.36 -18.10
N LYS A 347 -12.77 -10.10 -17.90
CA LYS A 347 -11.79 -9.76 -18.96
C LYS A 347 -10.88 -10.93 -19.27
N SER A 348 -10.97 -11.42 -20.50
CA SER A 348 -10.16 -12.49 -21.06
C SER A 348 -8.84 -11.98 -21.64
N VAL A 349 -8.01 -12.90 -22.17
CA VAL A 349 -6.81 -12.56 -22.97
C VAL A 349 -7.19 -11.80 -24.23
N ALA A 350 -8.32 -12.15 -24.86
CA ALA A 350 -8.79 -11.46 -26.07
C ALA A 350 -9.22 -10.02 -25.77
N ASP A 351 -9.89 -9.77 -24.65
CA ASP A 351 -10.25 -8.42 -24.20
C ASP A 351 -8.99 -7.59 -23.93
N TYR A 352 -8.01 -8.18 -23.25
CA TYR A 352 -6.72 -7.54 -22.98
C TYR A 352 -6.00 -7.16 -24.29
N GLN A 353 -5.92 -8.07 -25.27
CA GLN A 353 -5.34 -7.80 -26.59
C GLN A 353 -6.09 -6.68 -27.30
N TRP A 354 -7.42 -6.74 -27.33
CA TRP A 354 -8.26 -5.73 -27.97
C TRP A 354 -8.05 -4.33 -27.38
N MET A 355 -8.02 -4.23 -26.04
CA MET A 355 -7.78 -2.96 -25.35
C MET A 355 -6.38 -2.41 -25.64
N LEU A 356 -5.34 -3.26 -25.63
CA LEU A 356 -3.97 -2.86 -25.98
C LEU A 356 -3.86 -2.40 -27.44
N THR A 357 -4.49 -3.11 -28.39
CA THR A 357 -4.53 -2.73 -29.80
C THR A 357 -5.04 -1.30 -29.95
N ARG A 358 -6.09 -0.91 -29.24
CA ARG A 358 -6.63 0.45 -29.29
C ARG A 358 -5.64 1.49 -28.79
N VAL A 359 -4.91 1.20 -27.70
CA VAL A 359 -3.85 2.09 -27.19
C VAL A 359 -2.70 2.21 -28.19
N PHE A 360 -2.24 1.10 -28.74
CA PHE A 360 -1.15 1.12 -29.72
C PHE A 360 -1.56 1.80 -31.03
N THR A 361 -2.82 1.67 -31.46
CA THR A 361 -3.37 2.42 -32.60
C THR A 361 -3.33 3.94 -32.33
N GLU A 362 -3.66 4.37 -31.11
CA GLU A 362 -3.54 5.78 -30.75
C GLU A 362 -2.06 6.24 -30.69
N ILE A 363 -1.16 5.41 -30.17
CA ILE A 363 0.28 5.69 -30.22
C ILE A 363 0.74 5.83 -31.68
N SER A 364 0.34 4.91 -32.56
CA SER A 364 0.63 4.99 -34.00
C SER A 364 0.10 6.28 -34.61
N ARG A 365 -1.11 6.70 -34.28
CA ARG A 365 -1.72 7.93 -34.80
C ARG A 365 -0.98 9.20 -34.37
N VAL A 366 -0.59 9.31 -33.08
CA VAL A 366 0.02 10.54 -32.55
C VAL A 366 1.50 10.66 -32.85
N LEU A 367 2.20 9.55 -33.02
CA LEU A 367 3.63 9.51 -33.33
C LEU A 367 3.88 10.04 -34.73
N LYS A 368 4.92 10.85 -34.90
CA LYS A 368 5.36 11.32 -36.24
C LYS A 368 5.88 10.16 -37.06
N PRO A 369 5.74 10.21 -38.42
CA PRO A 369 6.41 9.25 -39.30
C PRO A 369 7.91 9.18 -39.02
N ASP A 370 8.50 8.00 -39.17
CA ASP A 370 9.92 7.73 -38.91
C ASP A 370 10.40 8.02 -37.45
N HIS A 371 9.46 8.06 -36.50
CA HIS A 371 9.75 8.23 -35.09
C HIS A 371 9.48 6.93 -34.29
N TYR A 372 9.92 6.87 -33.03
CA TYR A 372 9.98 5.63 -32.28
C TYR A 372 9.15 5.68 -30.99
N ALA A 373 8.61 4.54 -30.62
CA ALA A 373 8.08 4.27 -29.30
C ALA A 373 8.95 3.23 -28.59
N ALA A 374 9.29 3.47 -27.32
CA ALA A 374 9.90 2.48 -26.47
C ALA A 374 8.85 1.87 -25.53
N VAL A 375 8.69 0.55 -25.58
CA VAL A 375 7.73 -0.19 -24.76
C VAL A 375 8.46 -1.15 -23.87
N VAL A 376 8.26 -1.04 -22.56
CA VAL A 376 8.75 -2.00 -21.56
C VAL A 376 7.66 -3.03 -21.32
N PHE A 377 7.97 -4.32 -21.46
CA PHE A 377 6.98 -5.36 -21.25
C PHE A 377 7.61 -6.63 -20.64
N HIS A 378 6.85 -7.28 -19.76
CA HIS A 378 7.20 -8.57 -19.18
C HIS A 378 5.97 -9.43 -18.93
N ALA A 379 6.02 -10.71 -19.32
CA ALA A 379 5.00 -11.67 -18.95
C ALA A 379 5.61 -13.06 -18.75
N ALA A 380 5.09 -13.81 -17.79
CA ALA A 380 5.52 -15.18 -17.51
C ALA A 380 4.83 -16.22 -18.43
N LYS A 381 3.71 -15.86 -19.06
CA LYS A 381 2.88 -16.77 -19.89
C LYS A 381 3.02 -16.44 -21.37
N ALA A 382 3.32 -17.43 -22.20
CA ALA A 382 3.47 -17.27 -23.64
C ALA A 382 2.24 -16.60 -24.30
N LYS A 383 1.03 -17.03 -23.95
CA LYS A 383 -0.21 -16.46 -24.50
C LYS A 383 -0.40 -14.95 -24.23
N ILE A 384 0.23 -14.41 -23.18
CA ILE A 384 0.18 -12.97 -22.90
C ILE A 384 1.18 -12.24 -23.83
N TRP A 385 2.32 -12.84 -24.11
CA TRP A 385 3.26 -12.35 -25.12
C TRP A 385 2.64 -12.32 -26.52
N GLU A 386 1.99 -13.41 -26.94
CA GLU A 386 1.29 -13.49 -28.22
C GLU A 386 0.23 -12.40 -28.36
N ALA A 387 -0.59 -12.19 -27.32
CA ALA A 387 -1.60 -11.14 -27.29
C ALA A 387 -0.97 -9.73 -27.40
N PHE A 388 0.16 -9.51 -26.73
CA PHE A 388 0.89 -8.25 -26.79
C PHE A 388 1.50 -8.00 -28.19
N GLU A 389 2.15 -9.00 -28.79
CA GLU A 389 2.72 -8.93 -30.15
C GLU A 389 1.63 -8.67 -31.19
N HIS A 390 0.51 -9.39 -31.12
CA HIS A 390 -0.62 -9.17 -32.02
C HIS A 390 -1.20 -7.75 -31.86
N ALA A 391 -1.30 -7.24 -30.63
CA ALA A 391 -1.79 -5.88 -30.38
C ALA A 391 -0.89 -4.81 -31.05
N ILE A 392 0.43 -5.02 -31.06
CA ILE A 392 1.38 -4.14 -31.79
C ILE A 392 1.17 -4.23 -33.28
N LEU A 393 1.16 -5.44 -33.83
CA LEU A 393 1.05 -5.66 -35.29
C LEU A 393 -0.29 -5.13 -35.84
N ASP A 394 -1.40 -5.42 -35.15
CA ASP A 394 -2.74 -4.97 -35.54
C ASP A 394 -2.91 -3.44 -35.44
N SER A 395 -2.04 -2.74 -34.72
CA SER A 395 -2.06 -1.28 -34.59
C SER A 395 -1.32 -0.52 -35.69
N GLY A 396 -0.67 -1.23 -36.61
CA GLY A 396 0.16 -0.63 -37.67
C GLY A 396 1.58 -0.25 -37.21
N LEU A 397 1.98 -0.64 -36.03
CA LEU A 397 3.35 -0.48 -35.52
C LEU A 397 4.21 -1.68 -35.91
N ALA A 398 5.51 -1.47 -36.13
CA ALA A 398 6.47 -2.52 -36.39
C ALA A 398 7.58 -2.58 -35.35
N VAL A 399 7.90 -3.77 -34.86
CA VAL A 399 9.02 -3.96 -33.93
C VAL A 399 10.33 -3.91 -34.70
N CYS A 400 11.14 -2.90 -34.48
CA CYS A 400 12.43 -2.73 -35.18
C CYS A 400 13.64 -3.22 -34.36
N MET A 401 13.54 -3.22 -33.05
CA MET A 401 14.61 -3.72 -32.14
C MET A 401 14.04 -4.22 -30.82
N THR A 402 14.57 -5.34 -30.34
CA THR A 402 14.26 -5.88 -29.01
C THR A 402 15.55 -6.03 -28.23
N SER A 403 15.58 -5.53 -26.99
CA SER A 403 16.68 -5.78 -26.06
C SER A 403 16.17 -6.40 -24.76
N ILE A 404 16.97 -7.34 -24.21
CA ILE A 404 16.65 -7.99 -22.96
C ILE A 404 17.56 -7.39 -21.89
N GLN A 405 16.98 -6.67 -20.92
CA GLN A 405 17.73 -6.17 -19.77
C GLN A 405 17.62 -7.16 -18.62
N GLY A 406 18.78 -7.79 -18.25
CA GLY A 406 18.93 -8.58 -17.04
C GLY A 406 19.54 -7.73 -15.93
N MET A 407 18.82 -7.47 -14.85
CA MET A 407 19.43 -7.04 -13.59
C MET A 407 19.86 -8.28 -12.79
N ARG A 408 21.04 -8.24 -12.20
CA ARG A 408 21.53 -9.37 -11.37
C ARG A 408 20.52 -9.65 -10.25
N GLY A 409 19.88 -10.84 -10.32
CA GLY A 409 18.90 -11.31 -9.32
C GLY A 409 17.44 -10.87 -9.55
N LEU A 410 17.11 -10.19 -10.65
CA LEU A 410 15.74 -9.87 -11.06
C LEU A 410 15.39 -10.57 -12.39
N PRO A 411 14.12 -10.84 -12.66
CA PRO A 411 13.70 -11.39 -13.95
C PRO A 411 14.10 -10.45 -15.09
N ILE A 412 14.43 -11.04 -16.23
CA ILE A 412 14.81 -10.33 -17.46
C ILE A 412 13.58 -9.57 -17.97
N ILE A 413 13.69 -8.26 -18.13
CA ILE A 413 12.64 -7.41 -18.72
C ILE A 413 13.06 -7.06 -20.14
N PRO A 414 12.35 -7.55 -21.17
CA PRO A 414 12.62 -7.13 -22.55
C PRO A 414 12.18 -5.68 -22.77
N LEU A 415 13.04 -4.91 -23.40
CA LEU A 415 12.75 -3.59 -23.91
C LEU A 415 12.59 -3.69 -25.43
N SER A 416 11.43 -3.37 -25.96
CA SER A 416 11.18 -3.33 -27.40
C SER A 416 11.14 -1.88 -27.87
N LEU A 417 11.94 -1.54 -28.89
CA LEU A 417 11.79 -0.32 -29.67
C LEU A 417 10.85 -0.61 -30.85
N ILE A 418 9.79 0.16 -30.96
CA ILE A 418 8.74 -0.02 -31.96
C ILE A 418 8.81 1.17 -32.92
N HIS A 419 8.81 0.90 -34.19
CA HIS A 419 8.84 1.88 -35.29
C HIS A 419 7.51 1.88 -36.05
N ILE A 420 7.12 3.04 -36.59
CA ILE A 420 6.01 3.19 -37.52
C ILE A 420 6.55 3.12 -38.93
#